data_86cbea9b3a28c911ee9e9a6cf136b082
#
_entry.id   86cbea9b3a28c911ee9e9a6cf136b082
#
_cell.length_a   1.000
_cell.length_b   1.000
_cell.length_c   1.000
_cell.angle_alpha   90.00
_cell.angle_beta   90.00
_cell.angle_gamma   90.00
#
_symmetry.space_group_name_H-M   'P 1'
#
loop_
_entity.id
_entity.type
_entity.pdbx_description
1 polymer ?
#
loop_
_entity_poly.entity_id
_entity_poly.type
_entity_poly.pdbx_seq_one_letter_code
_entity_poly.pdbx_strand_id
1 'polypeptide(L)'
;MTYEDEFAEETKVLGFLYDETKDTLYLHKGVDIEYLMKMIPNMSIQKELYNKPKRMKFEYEEIIPPRNDEQVDVINFIAGLNQHSSNIDARQLFLIKAPGFGKTYCSGVGMCKFGYKTLIIVHRDSLRGQWMKSLYNMSGISEEYAHVISSTEEVVRIAHNEHDYDYDVYIMTHATFRAASKYFNSLEEIGNIVKNLGIGMKIIDEAHLEFRDTLMMDFCFNVKRNLYLTATGGRSAKEENSIFRHVFSNAVYYKPSSLLNSDMPKKWTEYITVCINTNVNRNIYNYRIAGGRGMTPASYGKWVIQNDKKKTHLKCCRELLKIIYNRDDKAKVLVFMPLIDLCADAAYFFNKELNYDESFAYDLNIKTINSKNSPRENQDNRKADVIVTTIASCGTGTDIPGITDIISCSPFCSKITVEQVFGRIRYCGKVCHYYDIYDDSVPLDKFWLLARRKKFKQLALNMRELFWKED
;
A
#
# COMPACT_ATOMS: atom_id res chain seq x y z
N MET A 1 -16.40 -21.18 -8.00
CA MET A 1 -17.70 -21.06 -7.30
C MET A 1 -17.90 -19.60 -6.97
N THR A 2 -18.96 -19.05 -7.45
CA THR A 2 -19.38 -17.70 -7.10
C THR A 2 -20.29 -17.80 -5.88
N TYR A 3 -20.04 -16.99 -4.90
CA TYR A 3 -20.85 -16.88 -3.69
C TYR A 3 -21.58 -15.54 -3.74
N GLU A 4 -22.89 -15.57 -3.73
CA GLU A 4 -23.73 -14.38 -3.61
C GLU A 4 -23.88 -14.05 -2.13
N ASP A 5 -23.51 -12.85 -1.76
CA ASP A 5 -23.76 -12.33 -0.41
C ASP A 5 -25.20 -11.78 -0.38
N GLU A 6 -26.10 -12.43 0.35
CA GLU A 6 -27.49 -12.04 0.47
C GLU A 6 -27.71 -10.58 0.90
N PHE A 7 -26.65 -9.93 1.41
CA PHE A 7 -26.69 -8.53 1.87
C PHE A 7 -26.01 -7.52 0.95
N ALA A 8 -25.37 -7.94 -0.16
CA ALA A 8 -24.49 -7.05 -0.91
C ALA A 8 -24.62 -7.13 -2.42
N GLU A 9 -25.53 -7.79 -3.05
CA GLU A 9 -25.63 -7.94 -4.53
C GLU A 9 -24.28 -8.19 -5.24
N GLU A 10 -23.22 -8.53 -4.52
CA GLU A 10 -21.88 -8.71 -5.04
C GLU A 10 -21.46 -10.17 -5.04
N THR A 11 -21.15 -10.69 -6.22
CA THR A 11 -20.58 -12.02 -6.40
C THR A 11 -19.14 -12.09 -5.88
N LYS A 12 -18.86 -12.92 -4.88
CA LYS A 12 -17.51 -13.14 -4.34
C LYS A 12 -16.80 -14.24 -5.12
N VAL A 13 -15.61 -13.96 -5.61
CA VAL A 13 -14.76 -14.95 -6.27
C VAL A 13 -13.98 -15.74 -5.21
N LEU A 14 -14.20 -17.05 -5.14
CA LEU A 14 -13.64 -17.94 -4.10
C LEU A 14 -12.43 -18.77 -4.57
N GLY A 15 -11.68 -18.33 -5.57
CA GLY A 15 -10.53 -19.06 -6.09
C GLY A 15 -10.84 -19.91 -7.32
N PHE A 16 -12.10 -20.03 -7.72
CA PHE A 16 -12.53 -20.61 -8.96
C PHE A 16 -13.83 -19.98 -9.45
N LEU A 17 -14.05 -20.03 -10.77
CA LEU A 17 -15.28 -19.60 -11.43
C LEU A 17 -15.86 -20.80 -12.17
N TYR A 18 -17.16 -21.00 -12.07
CA TYR A 18 -17.86 -22.01 -12.84
C TYR A 18 -18.78 -21.35 -13.88
N ASP A 19 -18.56 -21.68 -15.14
CA ASP A 19 -19.40 -21.25 -16.25
C ASP A 19 -20.39 -22.39 -16.55
N GLU A 20 -21.62 -22.21 -16.11
CA GLU A 20 -22.70 -23.21 -16.30
C GLU A 20 -23.03 -23.42 -17.78
N THR A 21 -22.86 -22.40 -18.63
CA THR A 21 -23.19 -22.48 -20.05
C THR A 21 -22.20 -23.34 -20.81
N LYS A 22 -20.95 -23.39 -20.37
CA LYS A 22 -19.87 -24.15 -20.99
C LYS A 22 -19.51 -25.41 -20.21
N ASP A 23 -20.17 -25.67 -19.07
CA ASP A 23 -19.80 -26.71 -18.10
C ASP A 23 -18.30 -26.68 -17.78
N THR A 24 -17.76 -25.49 -17.57
CA THR A 24 -16.33 -25.26 -17.47
C THR A 24 -15.97 -24.60 -16.13
N LEU A 25 -15.05 -25.22 -15.41
CA LEU A 25 -14.49 -24.70 -14.19
C LEU A 25 -13.16 -23.98 -14.48
N TYR A 26 -13.14 -22.66 -14.27
CA TYR A 26 -11.93 -21.86 -14.34
C TYR A 26 -11.23 -21.90 -12.99
N LEU A 27 -9.99 -22.37 -12.97
CA LEU A 27 -9.19 -22.45 -11.76
C LEU A 27 -8.13 -21.38 -11.72
N HIS A 28 -7.89 -20.81 -10.54
CA HIS A 28 -6.76 -19.91 -10.34
C HIS A 28 -5.44 -20.67 -10.58
N LYS A 29 -4.45 -20.01 -11.17
CA LYS A 29 -3.15 -20.61 -11.57
C LYS A 29 -2.33 -21.19 -10.40
N GLY A 30 -2.60 -20.76 -9.19
CA GLY A 30 -1.93 -21.24 -7.97
C GLY A 30 -2.63 -22.42 -7.27
N VAL A 31 -3.77 -22.87 -7.78
CA VAL A 31 -4.48 -24.02 -7.19
C VAL A 31 -3.71 -25.31 -7.43
N ASP A 32 -3.60 -26.14 -6.41
CA ASP A 32 -3.01 -27.47 -6.52
C ASP A 32 -3.91 -28.40 -7.33
N ILE A 33 -3.54 -28.55 -8.61
CA ILE A 33 -4.29 -29.36 -9.57
C ILE A 33 -4.25 -30.86 -9.19
N GLU A 34 -3.13 -31.34 -8.64
CA GLU A 34 -2.99 -32.75 -8.24
C GLU A 34 -3.95 -33.11 -7.11
N TYR A 35 -4.13 -32.18 -6.17
CA TYR A 35 -5.12 -32.34 -5.12
C TYR A 35 -6.54 -32.38 -5.68
N LEU A 36 -6.88 -31.47 -6.62
CA LEU A 36 -8.20 -31.45 -7.25
C LEU A 36 -8.49 -32.71 -8.07
N MET A 37 -7.52 -33.23 -8.82
CA MET A 37 -7.68 -34.47 -9.60
C MET A 37 -7.97 -35.69 -8.72
N LYS A 38 -7.48 -35.71 -7.47
CA LYS A 38 -7.82 -36.75 -6.48
C LYS A 38 -9.25 -36.64 -5.97
N MET A 39 -9.77 -35.40 -5.91
CA MET A 39 -11.11 -35.12 -5.38
C MET A 39 -12.21 -35.22 -6.46
N ILE A 40 -11.86 -34.98 -7.72
CA ILE A 40 -12.80 -34.99 -8.85
C ILE A 40 -12.30 -36.01 -9.88
N PRO A 41 -12.70 -37.30 -9.73
CA PRO A 41 -12.33 -38.31 -10.71
C PRO A 41 -12.95 -38.00 -12.07
N ASN A 42 -12.21 -38.21 -13.15
CA ASN A 42 -12.58 -37.95 -14.52
C ASN A 42 -12.56 -36.47 -14.97
N MET A 43 -11.92 -35.59 -14.21
CA MET A 43 -11.69 -34.21 -14.64
C MET A 43 -10.67 -34.19 -15.79
N SER A 44 -11.02 -33.56 -16.91
CA SER A 44 -10.06 -33.25 -17.98
C SER A 44 -9.49 -31.85 -17.76
N ILE A 45 -8.18 -31.70 -17.92
CA ILE A 45 -7.51 -30.41 -17.77
C ILE A 45 -7.14 -29.88 -19.15
N GLN A 46 -7.73 -28.78 -19.53
CA GLN A 46 -7.29 -28.00 -20.68
C GLN A 46 -6.28 -26.95 -20.20
N LYS A 47 -5.01 -27.08 -20.57
CA LYS A 47 -4.01 -26.06 -20.32
C LYS A 47 -4.15 -24.95 -21.37
N GLU A 48 -4.55 -23.78 -20.94
CA GLU A 48 -4.40 -22.60 -21.78
C GLU A 48 -2.91 -22.30 -22.04
N LEU A 49 -2.52 -22.31 -23.29
CA LEU A 49 -1.20 -21.87 -23.71
C LEU A 49 -1.10 -20.36 -23.53
N TYR A 50 0.08 -19.88 -23.14
CA TYR A 50 0.31 -18.43 -23.11
C TYR A 50 0.04 -17.80 -24.46
N ASN A 51 -0.59 -16.66 -24.46
CA ASN A 51 -0.50 -15.74 -25.58
C ASN A 51 0.98 -15.45 -25.80
N LYS A 52 1.44 -15.46 -27.05
CA LYS A 52 2.84 -15.19 -27.37
C LYS A 52 3.22 -13.78 -26.87
N PRO A 53 3.87 -13.64 -25.72
CA PRO A 53 4.19 -12.32 -25.18
C PRO A 53 5.30 -11.69 -26.01
N LYS A 54 5.21 -10.37 -26.18
CA LYS A 54 6.21 -9.61 -26.91
C LYS A 54 7.39 -9.25 -26.00
N ARG A 55 8.58 -9.21 -26.55
CA ARG A 55 9.75 -8.66 -25.88
C ARG A 55 9.66 -7.13 -25.82
N MET A 56 10.30 -6.55 -24.81
CA MET A 56 10.54 -5.12 -24.78
C MET A 56 11.45 -4.70 -25.94
N LYS A 57 11.20 -3.50 -26.47
CA LYS A 57 12.07 -2.83 -27.42
C LYS A 57 13.19 -2.07 -26.72
N PHE A 58 12.93 -1.64 -25.47
CA PHE A 58 13.86 -0.90 -24.65
C PHE A 58 15.00 -1.79 -24.19
N GLU A 59 16.23 -1.34 -24.42
CA GLU A 59 17.44 -1.96 -23.87
C GLU A 59 17.76 -1.33 -22.53
N TYR A 60 17.84 -2.17 -21.50
CA TYR A 60 18.06 -1.71 -20.12
C TYR A 60 19.48 -1.20 -19.92
N GLU A 61 19.58 0.00 -19.42
CA GLU A 61 20.80 0.58 -18.89
C GLU A 61 20.66 0.79 -17.37
N GLU A 62 21.70 0.40 -16.62
CA GLU A 62 21.73 0.59 -15.17
C GLU A 62 22.09 2.05 -14.85
N ILE A 63 21.07 2.90 -14.60
CA ILE A 63 21.27 4.31 -14.25
C ILE A 63 21.58 4.48 -12.76
N ILE A 64 20.84 3.76 -11.91
CA ILE A 64 21.02 3.76 -10.46
C ILE A 64 21.40 2.34 -10.03
N PRO A 65 22.58 2.12 -9.44
CA PRO A 65 22.97 0.80 -8.97
C PRO A 65 22.15 0.35 -7.74
N PRO A 66 22.02 -0.96 -7.52
CA PRO A 66 21.44 -1.50 -6.31
C PRO A 66 22.18 -1.00 -5.05
N ARG A 67 21.45 -0.70 -3.99
CA ARG A 67 22.03 -0.18 -2.74
C ARG A 67 22.78 -1.23 -1.94
N ASN A 68 22.46 -2.49 -2.13
CA ASN A 68 23.07 -3.63 -1.42
C ASN A 68 22.85 -4.95 -2.18
N ASP A 69 23.54 -5.99 -1.72
CA ASP A 69 23.48 -7.32 -2.32
C ASP A 69 22.08 -7.96 -2.27
N GLU A 70 21.28 -7.62 -1.25
CA GLU A 70 19.92 -8.11 -1.17
C GLU A 70 19.01 -7.55 -2.28
N GLN A 71 19.21 -6.30 -2.68
CA GLN A 71 18.51 -5.75 -3.85
C GLN A 71 18.96 -6.44 -5.14
N VAL A 72 20.22 -6.76 -5.29
CA VAL A 72 20.73 -7.55 -6.42
C VAL A 72 20.06 -8.93 -6.48
N ASP A 73 19.99 -9.60 -5.33
CA ASP A 73 19.37 -10.93 -5.22
C ASP A 73 17.87 -10.87 -5.56
N VAL A 74 17.14 -9.84 -5.07
CA VAL A 74 15.74 -9.61 -5.41
C VAL A 74 15.54 -9.34 -6.90
N ILE A 75 16.39 -8.51 -7.52
CA ILE A 75 16.32 -8.22 -8.95
C ILE A 75 16.50 -9.51 -9.75
N ASN A 76 17.49 -10.33 -9.39
CA ASN A 76 17.75 -11.62 -10.04
C ASN A 76 16.59 -12.60 -9.85
N PHE A 77 16.00 -12.63 -8.66
CA PHE A 77 14.77 -13.40 -8.38
C PHE A 77 13.61 -12.99 -9.28
N ILE A 78 13.37 -11.70 -9.45
CA ILE A 78 12.31 -11.17 -10.31
C ILE A 78 12.58 -11.49 -11.79
N ALA A 79 13.82 -11.33 -12.23
CA ALA A 79 14.24 -11.63 -13.58
C ALA A 79 14.28 -13.15 -13.90
N GLY A 80 14.25 -14.01 -12.86
CA GLY A 80 14.42 -15.46 -13.02
C GLY A 80 15.86 -15.90 -13.24
N LEU A 81 16.82 -15.09 -12.79
CA LEU A 81 18.26 -15.36 -12.89
C LEU A 81 18.83 -15.96 -11.60
N ASN A 82 18.03 -16.04 -10.55
CA ASN A 82 18.47 -16.56 -9.27
C ASN A 82 18.38 -18.10 -9.25
N GLN A 83 19.54 -18.76 -9.14
CA GLN A 83 19.64 -20.22 -9.11
C GLN A 83 19.00 -20.87 -7.88
N HIS A 84 18.76 -20.11 -6.80
CA HIS A 84 18.12 -20.60 -5.58
C HIS A 84 16.59 -20.61 -5.66
N SER A 85 16.00 -19.87 -6.56
CA SER A 85 14.62 -20.11 -6.95
C SER A 85 14.66 -21.21 -8.01
N SER A 86 14.28 -22.41 -7.67
CA SER A 86 14.09 -23.55 -8.59
C SER A 86 13.13 -23.24 -9.75
N ASN A 87 12.84 -21.98 -10.05
CA ASN A 87 11.69 -21.54 -10.77
C ASN A 87 11.99 -20.39 -11.74
N ILE A 88 12.95 -20.63 -12.63
CA ILE A 88 13.06 -19.86 -13.89
C ILE A 88 11.67 -19.75 -14.57
N ASP A 89 10.83 -20.75 -14.39
CA ASP A 89 9.45 -20.85 -14.92
C ASP A 89 8.34 -20.52 -13.91
N ALA A 90 8.67 -20.00 -12.72
CA ALA A 90 7.66 -19.64 -11.74
C ALA A 90 6.71 -18.57 -12.29
N ARG A 91 5.43 -18.90 -12.34
CA ARG A 91 4.39 -18.01 -12.84
C ARG A 91 3.97 -16.94 -11.84
N GLN A 92 4.10 -17.22 -10.56
CA GLN A 92 3.66 -16.35 -9.47
C GLN A 92 4.80 -16.13 -8.50
N LEU A 93 5.26 -14.90 -8.41
CA LEU A 93 6.34 -14.48 -7.52
C LEU A 93 5.80 -13.49 -6.49
N PHE A 94 6.12 -13.72 -5.21
CA PHE A 94 5.81 -12.78 -4.14
C PHE A 94 7.07 -12.14 -3.59
N LEU A 95 7.08 -10.82 -3.57
CA LEU A 95 8.09 -10.01 -2.89
C LEU A 95 7.48 -9.35 -1.66
N ILE A 96 7.73 -9.93 -0.49
CA ILE A 96 7.29 -9.40 0.80
C ILE A 96 8.46 -8.67 1.44
N LYS A 97 8.46 -7.34 1.37
CA LYS A 97 9.51 -6.48 1.94
C LYS A 97 8.90 -5.24 2.59
N ALA A 98 9.52 -4.82 3.69
CA ALA A 98 9.13 -3.62 4.42
C ALA A 98 9.05 -2.38 3.50
N PRO A 99 8.25 -1.36 3.85
CA PRO A 99 8.31 -0.07 3.19
C PRO A 99 9.73 0.51 3.21
N GLY A 100 10.12 1.19 2.13
CA GLY A 100 11.48 1.76 2.02
C GLY A 100 12.58 0.79 1.56
N PHE A 101 12.31 -0.51 1.46
CA PHE A 101 13.27 -1.49 0.90
C PHE A 101 13.68 -1.16 -0.55
N GLY A 102 12.79 -0.55 -1.33
CA GLY A 102 12.99 -0.30 -2.75
C GLY A 102 12.29 -1.33 -3.64
N LYS A 103 11.12 -1.84 -3.21
CA LYS A 103 10.31 -2.79 -4.01
C LYS A 103 10.09 -2.28 -5.44
N THR A 104 9.68 -1.02 -5.60
CA THR A 104 9.46 -0.39 -6.92
C THR A 104 10.74 -0.41 -7.77
N TYR A 105 11.88 -0.05 -7.17
CA TYR A 105 13.19 -0.09 -7.82
C TYR A 105 13.54 -1.50 -8.29
N CYS A 106 13.54 -2.47 -7.38
CA CYS A 106 13.90 -3.86 -7.73
C CYS A 106 12.94 -4.44 -8.79
N SER A 107 11.65 -4.07 -8.74
CA SER A 107 10.67 -4.54 -9.71
C SER A 107 10.90 -3.94 -11.09
N GLY A 108 11.19 -2.64 -11.17
CA GLY A 108 11.47 -1.97 -12.43
C GLY A 108 12.74 -2.51 -13.11
N VAL A 109 13.84 -2.63 -12.35
CA VAL A 109 15.07 -3.22 -12.87
C VAL A 109 14.89 -4.70 -13.23
N GLY A 110 14.20 -5.46 -12.36
CA GLY A 110 13.95 -6.89 -12.57
C GLY A 110 13.08 -7.17 -13.80
N MET A 111 12.07 -6.34 -14.07
CA MET A 111 11.23 -6.48 -15.28
C MET A 111 12.03 -6.17 -16.55
N CYS A 112 12.91 -5.16 -16.53
CA CYS A 112 13.79 -4.86 -17.66
C CYS A 112 14.73 -6.04 -17.97
N LYS A 113 15.34 -6.64 -16.94
CA LYS A 113 16.16 -7.84 -17.10
C LYS A 113 15.36 -9.07 -17.56
N PHE A 114 14.09 -9.18 -17.16
CA PHE A 114 13.19 -10.23 -17.69
C PHE A 114 12.85 -10.00 -19.16
N GLY A 115 12.76 -8.74 -19.60
CA GLY A 115 12.74 -8.30 -20.99
C GLY A 115 11.44 -8.60 -21.75
N TYR A 116 10.30 -8.70 -21.07
CA TYR A 116 8.98 -8.82 -21.70
C TYR A 116 8.12 -7.59 -21.41
N LYS A 117 7.23 -7.23 -22.35
CA LYS A 117 6.26 -6.17 -22.12
C LYS A 117 5.52 -6.39 -20.82
N THR A 118 5.38 -5.33 -20.03
CA THR A 118 4.93 -5.42 -18.64
C THR A 118 3.71 -4.54 -18.39
N LEU A 119 2.71 -5.09 -17.69
CA LEU A 119 1.57 -4.36 -17.15
C LEU A 119 1.73 -4.19 -15.64
N ILE A 120 1.76 -2.93 -15.17
CA ILE A 120 1.87 -2.56 -13.76
C ILE A 120 0.49 -2.12 -13.27
N ILE A 121 0.01 -2.75 -12.22
CA ILE A 121 -1.28 -2.44 -11.59
C ILE A 121 -1.02 -1.76 -10.24
N VAL A 122 -1.63 -0.58 -10.07
CA VAL A 122 -1.51 0.22 -8.85
C VAL A 122 -2.89 0.48 -8.23
N HIS A 123 -2.94 0.64 -6.91
CA HIS A 123 -4.21 0.81 -6.21
C HIS A 123 -4.75 2.26 -6.23
N ARG A 124 -3.93 3.25 -6.60
CA ARG A 124 -4.31 4.68 -6.63
C ARG A 124 -3.77 5.39 -7.85
N ASP A 125 -4.54 6.36 -8.28
CA ASP A 125 -4.22 7.21 -9.42
C ASP A 125 -2.89 7.96 -9.27
N SER A 126 -2.64 8.51 -8.08
CA SER A 126 -1.40 9.22 -7.77
C SER A 126 -0.12 8.38 -7.90
N LEU A 127 -0.24 7.05 -7.86
CA LEU A 127 0.89 6.14 -8.01
C LEU A 127 1.31 5.94 -9.48
N ARG A 128 0.42 6.18 -10.44
CA ARG A 128 0.75 6.09 -11.87
C ARG A 128 1.92 7.01 -12.23
N GLY A 129 1.80 8.29 -11.90
CA GLY A 129 2.88 9.26 -12.11
C GLY A 129 4.14 8.96 -11.30
N GLN A 130 3.99 8.41 -10.09
CA GLN A 130 5.14 8.00 -9.28
C GLN A 130 5.89 6.82 -9.92
N TRP A 131 5.19 5.83 -10.46
CA TRP A 131 5.79 4.71 -11.19
C TRP A 131 6.49 5.20 -12.47
N MET A 132 5.85 6.06 -13.28
CA MET A 132 6.47 6.66 -14.46
C MET A 132 7.78 7.36 -14.13
N LYS A 133 7.78 8.24 -13.13
CA LYS A 133 8.98 8.92 -12.67
C LYS A 133 10.05 7.95 -12.15
N SER A 134 9.63 6.90 -11.44
CA SER A 134 10.56 5.90 -10.92
C SER A 134 11.20 5.10 -12.05
N LEU A 135 10.44 4.69 -13.06
CA LEU A 135 10.93 3.98 -14.25
C LEU A 135 11.97 4.82 -15.00
N TYR A 136 11.67 6.09 -15.23
CA TYR A 136 12.62 7.01 -15.86
C TYR A 136 13.92 7.13 -15.05
N ASN A 137 13.83 7.37 -13.77
CA ASN A 137 15.00 7.59 -12.92
C ASN A 137 15.88 6.35 -12.78
N MET A 138 15.30 5.14 -12.71
CA MET A 138 16.07 3.92 -12.44
C MET A 138 16.57 3.20 -13.70
N SER A 139 15.90 3.38 -14.83
CA SER A 139 16.15 2.60 -16.05
C SER A 139 16.10 3.40 -17.34
N GLY A 140 15.77 4.70 -17.30
CA GLY A 140 15.63 5.53 -18.49
C GLY A 140 14.34 5.31 -19.29
N ILE A 141 13.41 4.48 -18.81
CA ILE A 141 12.12 4.27 -19.50
C ILE A 141 11.31 5.56 -19.44
N SER A 142 11.22 6.24 -20.60
CA SER A 142 10.47 7.47 -20.79
C SER A 142 9.01 7.19 -21.23
N GLU A 143 8.24 8.25 -21.47
CA GLU A 143 6.90 8.18 -22.05
C GLU A 143 6.89 7.61 -23.47
N GLU A 144 8.02 7.51 -24.14
CA GLU A 144 8.18 6.81 -25.43
C GLU A 144 8.01 5.30 -25.29
N TYR A 145 8.41 4.73 -24.15
CA TYR A 145 8.38 3.29 -23.88
C TYR A 145 7.30 2.88 -22.86
N ALA A 146 6.73 3.83 -22.14
CA ALA A 146 5.75 3.56 -21.10
C ALA A 146 4.48 4.39 -21.28
N HIS A 147 3.31 3.77 -21.09
CA HIS A 147 2.01 4.38 -21.25
C HIS A 147 1.11 4.19 -20.02
N VAL A 148 0.36 5.23 -19.68
CA VAL A 148 -0.61 5.20 -18.58
C VAL A 148 -2.00 5.01 -19.14
N ILE A 149 -2.58 3.82 -18.94
CA ILE A 149 -3.98 3.54 -19.27
C ILE A 149 -4.86 4.27 -18.24
N SER A 150 -5.59 5.30 -18.68
CA SER A 150 -6.24 6.25 -17.78
C SER A 150 -7.75 6.15 -17.73
N SER A 151 -8.38 5.58 -18.75
CA SER A 151 -9.84 5.53 -18.86
C SER A 151 -10.39 4.12 -19.11
N THR A 152 -11.66 3.93 -18.76
CA THR A 152 -12.42 2.72 -19.05
C THR A 152 -12.54 2.47 -20.54
N GLU A 153 -12.81 3.53 -21.32
CA GLU A 153 -12.94 3.47 -22.77
C GLU A 153 -11.67 2.96 -23.44
N GLU A 154 -10.52 3.44 -22.97
CA GLU A 154 -9.21 2.99 -23.45
C GLU A 154 -9.00 1.49 -23.24
N VAL A 155 -9.36 0.96 -22.06
CA VAL A 155 -9.27 -0.48 -21.76
C VAL A 155 -10.17 -1.30 -22.69
N VAL A 156 -11.38 -0.81 -22.95
CA VAL A 156 -12.34 -1.47 -23.86
C VAL A 156 -11.80 -1.50 -25.29
N ARG A 157 -11.27 -0.38 -25.80
CA ARG A 157 -10.62 -0.33 -27.11
C ARG A 157 -9.43 -1.28 -27.23
N ILE A 158 -8.62 -1.36 -26.17
CA ILE A 158 -7.50 -2.31 -26.13
C ILE A 158 -8.02 -3.76 -26.24
N ALA A 159 -9.05 -4.12 -25.47
CA ALA A 159 -9.61 -5.46 -25.50
C ALA A 159 -10.19 -5.85 -26.90
N HIS A 160 -10.75 -4.88 -27.62
CA HIS A 160 -11.26 -5.06 -28.98
C HIS A 160 -10.20 -4.92 -30.08
N ASN A 161 -8.93 -4.71 -29.71
CA ASN A 161 -7.81 -4.46 -30.62
C ASN A 161 -8.01 -3.21 -31.51
N GLU A 162 -8.67 -2.19 -30.98
CA GLU A 162 -8.96 -0.90 -31.62
C GLU A 162 -7.97 0.16 -31.13
N HIS A 163 -6.65 -0.15 -31.19
CA HIS A 163 -5.59 0.73 -30.71
C HIS A 163 -4.29 0.53 -31.50
N ASP A 164 -3.44 1.56 -31.51
CA ASP A 164 -2.10 1.54 -32.10
C ASP A 164 -0.99 1.51 -31.05
N TYR A 165 -1.31 1.11 -29.81
CA TYR A 165 -0.35 1.11 -28.72
C TYR A 165 0.70 0.02 -28.87
N ASP A 166 1.97 0.40 -28.81
CA ASP A 166 3.08 -0.53 -28.88
C ASP A 166 4.20 -0.12 -27.91
N TYR A 167 3.78 0.15 -26.65
CA TYR A 167 4.69 0.48 -25.55
C TYR A 167 5.23 -0.79 -24.89
N ASP A 168 6.34 -0.65 -24.16
CA ASP A 168 6.96 -1.75 -23.43
C ASP A 168 6.39 -1.92 -22.03
N VAL A 169 5.95 -0.80 -21.42
CA VAL A 169 5.36 -0.79 -20.09
C VAL A 169 4.02 -0.07 -20.12
N TYR A 170 3.02 -0.69 -19.50
CA TYR A 170 1.69 -0.12 -19.29
C TYR A 170 1.40 -0.02 -17.81
N ILE A 171 0.77 1.08 -17.38
CA ILE A 171 0.41 1.31 -15.98
C ILE A 171 -1.09 1.57 -15.89
N MET A 172 -1.80 0.81 -15.06
CA MET A 172 -3.25 0.92 -14.87
C MET A 172 -3.59 0.86 -13.38
N THR A 173 -4.75 1.42 -12.99
CA THR A 173 -5.27 1.23 -11.63
C THR A 173 -6.24 0.07 -11.54
N HIS A 174 -6.40 -0.52 -10.35
CA HIS A 174 -7.47 -1.46 -10.06
C HIS A 174 -8.85 -0.87 -10.36
N ALA A 175 -9.07 0.42 -10.06
CA ALA A 175 -10.32 1.10 -10.32
C ALA A 175 -10.65 1.18 -11.82
N THR A 176 -9.65 1.48 -12.66
CA THR A 176 -9.82 1.50 -14.12
C THR A 176 -10.17 0.10 -14.65
N PHE A 177 -9.48 -0.93 -14.18
CA PHE A 177 -9.79 -2.33 -14.53
C PHE A 177 -11.22 -2.72 -14.11
N ARG A 178 -11.58 -2.47 -12.84
CA ARG A 178 -12.91 -2.79 -12.29
C ARG A 178 -14.04 -2.07 -13.04
N ALA A 179 -13.83 -0.82 -13.42
CA ALA A 179 -14.79 -0.08 -14.22
C ALA A 179 -14.95 -0.69 -15.63
N ALA A 180 -13.84 -1.04 -16.27
CA ALA A 180 -13.85 -1.63 -17.61
C ALA A 180 -14.40 -3.06 -17.63
N SER A 181 -14.15 -3.87 -16.59
CA SER A 181 -14.63 -5.26 -16.55
C SER A 181 -16.15 -5.39 -16.65
N LYS A 182 -16.90 -4.35 -16.30
CA LYS A 182 -18.37 -4.31 -16.42
C LYS A 182 -18.88 -4.23 -17.86
N TYR A 183 -18.03 -3.90 -18.82
CA TYR A 183 -18.37 -3.78 -20.24
C TYR A 183 -18.10 -5.06 -21.03
N PHE A 184 -17.52 -6.07 -20.39
CA PHE A 184 -17.17 -7.34 -21.03
C PHE A 184 -18.17 -8.44 -20.66
N ASN A 185 -18.49 -9.28 -21.63
CA ASN A 185 -19.44 -10.38 -21.47
C ASN A 185 -18.76 -11.71 -21.08
N SER A 186 -17.44 -11.78 -21.20
CA SER A 186 -16.70 -13.01 -20.90
C SER A 186 -15.32 -12.73 -20.31
N LEU A 187 -14.74 -13.74 -19.63
CA LEU A 187 -13.36 -13.70 -19.15
C LEU A 187 -12.35 -13.64 -20.29
N GLU A 188 -12.68 -14.21 -21.43
CA GLU A 188 -11.85 -14.20 -22.64
C GLU A 188 -11.70 -12.77 -23.19
N GLU A 189 -12.81 -12.00 -23.24
CA GLU A 189 -12.73 -10.58 -23.63
C GLU A 189 -11.83 -9.79 -22.71
N ILE A 190 -11.93 -9.99 -21.41
CA ILE A 190 -11.03 -9.36 -20.44
C ILE A 190 -9.58 -9.80 -20.69
N GLY A 191 -9.37 -11.08 -20.98
CA GLY A 191 -8.06 -11.64 -21.30
C GLY A 191 -7.40 -11.04 -22.56
N ASN A 192 -8.21 -10.56 -23.51
CA ASN A 192 -7.70 -9.91 -24.71
C ASN A 192 -6.91 -8.63 -24.43
N ILE A 193 -7.13 -7.97 -23.28
CA ILE A 193 -6.34 -6.80 -22.87
C ILE A 193 -4.83 -7.14 -22.89
N VAL A 194 -4.42 -8.17 -22.18
CA VAL A 194 -3.00 -8.55 -22.11
C VAL A 194 -2.50 -9.22 -23.39
N LYS A 195 -3.39 -9.88 -24.13
CA LYS A 195 -3.08 -10.49 -25.42
C LYS A 195 -2.77 -9.44 -26.49
N ASN A 196 -3.64 -8.45 -26.65
CA ASN A 196 -3.51 -7.42 -27.68
C ASN A 196 -2.32 -6.49 -27.41
N LEU A 197 -2.03 -6.20 -26.14
CA LEU A 197 -0.82 -5.46 -25.74
C LEU A 197 0.46 -6.32 -25.80
N GLY A 198 0.35 -7.64 -25.91
CA GLY A 198 1.49 -8.54 -25.93
C GLY A 198 2.21 -8.66 -24.57
N ILE A 199 1.48 -8.53 -23.47
CA ILE A 199 2.03 -8.54 -22.12
C ILE A 199 2.58 -9.91 -21.74
N GLY A 200 3.83 -9.94 -21.27
CA GLY A 200 4.45 -11.15 -20.73
C GLY A 200 4.65 -11.13 -19.23
N MET A 201 4.60 -9.96 -18.61
CA MET A 201 4.72 -9.81 -17.16
C MET A 201 3.62 -8.90 -16.60
N LYS A 202 3.08 -9.26 -15.43
CA LYS A 202 2.16 -8.41 -14.66
C LYS A 202 2.77 -8.16 -13.29
N ILE A 203 2.80 -6.90 -12.87
CA ILE A 203 3.24 -6.46 -11.54
C ILE A 203 2.05 -5.86 -10.82
N ILE A 204 1.73 -6.36 -9.64
CA ILE A 204 0.69 -5.80 -8.77
C ILE A 204 1.35 -5.17 -7.56
N ASP A 205 1.26 -3.84 -7.49
CA ASP A 205 1.80 -3.08 -6.35
C ASP A 205 0.80 -3.05 -5.21
N GLU A 206 1.30 -3.27 -3.98
CA GLU A 206 0.49 -3.42 -2.76
C GLU A 206 -0.62 -4.48 -2.91
N ALA A 207 -0.26 -5.68 -3.35
CA ALA A 207 -1.16 -6.80 -3.67
C ALA A 207 -2.08 -7.24 -2.50
N HIS A 208 -1.83 -6.75 -1.28
CA HIS A 208 -2.71 -6.94 -0.14
C HIS A 208 -3.94 -6.01 -0.15
N LEU A 209 -3.94 -4.99 -1.00
CA LEU A 209 -5.09 -4.14 -1.28
C LEU A 209 -5.85 -4.69 -2.49
N GLU A 210 -7.11 -4.36 -2.64
CA GLU A 210 -7.93 -4.72 -3.81
C GLU A 210 -7.81 -6.21 -4.24
N PHE A 211 -7.88 -7.11 -3.25
CA PHE A 211 -7.63 -8.55 -3.45
C PHE A 211 -8.56 -9.20 -4.48
N ARG A 212 -9.83 -8.80 -4.49
CA ARG A 212 -10.81 -9.30 -5.47
C ARG A 212 -10.42 -8.98 -6.91
N ASP A 213 -10.01 -7.75 -7.17
CA ASP A 213 -9.59 -7.34 -8.52
C ASP A 213 -8.31 -8.08 -8.92
N THR A 214 -7.39 -8.28 -7.96
CA THR A 214 -6.19 -9.10 -8.17
C THR A 214 -6.54 -10.51 -8.60
N LEU A 215 -7.48 -11.16 -7.91
CA LEU A 215 -7.95 -12.50 -8.28
C LEU A 215 -8.61 -12.51 -9.65
N MET A 216 -9.49 -11.54 -9.95
CA MET A 216 -10.17 -11.46 -11.24
C MET A 216 -9.16 -11.29 -12.38
N MET A 217 -8.16 -10.41 -12.22
CA MET A 217 -7.10 -10.29 -13.21
C MET A 217 -6.29 -11.58 -13.36
N ASP A 218 -6.08 -12.33 -12.28
CA ASP A 218 -5.35 -13.60 -12.34
C ASP A 218 -6.13 -14.70 -13.07
N PHE A 219 -7.46 -14.69 -13.04
CA PHE A 219 -8.29 -15.56 -13.86
C PHE A 219 -8.22 -15.21 -15.35
N CYS A 220 -8.28 -13.91 -15.67
CA CYS A 220 -8.40 -13.44 -17.05
C CYS A 220 -7.05 -13.27 -17.75
N PHE A 221 -6.01 -12.81 -17.02
CA PHE A 221 -4.74 -12.43 -17.62
C PHE A 221 -3.75 -13.61 -17.66
N ASN A 222 -3.62 -14.21 -18.82
CA ASN A 222 -2.69 -15.32 -19.02
C ASN A 222 -1.31 -14.82 -19.41
N VAL A 223 -0.56 -14.27 -18.45
CA VAL A 223 0.81 -13.76 -18.62
C VAL A 223 1.85 -14.81 -18.19
N LYS A 224 3.06 -14.70 -18.74
CA LYS A 224 4.16 -15.61 -18.42
C LYS A 224 4.62 -15.50 -16.96
N ARG A 225 4.58 -14.28 -16.37
CA ARG A 225 5.01 -14.03 -14.98
C ARG A 225 4.12 -13.00 -14.30
N ASN A 226 3.69 -13.33 -13.08
CA ASN A 226 3.01 -12.41 -12.17
C ASN A 226 3.94 -12.11 -11.00
N LEU A 227 4.13 -10.84 -10.68
CA LEU A 227 4.87 -10.37 -9.52
C LEU A 227 3.93 -9.61 -8.58
N TYR A 228 3.83 -10.06 -7.35
CA TYR A 228 3.02 -9.44 -6.31
C TYR A 228 3.93 -8.77 -5.29
N LEU A 229 3.82 -7.45 -5.18
CA LEU A 229 4.58 -6.64 -4.23
C LEU A 229 3.71 -6.34 -3.03
N THR A 230 4.21 -6.60 -1.84
CA THR A 230 3.47 -6.30 -0.61
C THR A 230 4.43 -6.07 0.55
N ALA A 231 3.98 -5.29 1.54
CA ALA A 231 4.69 -5.18 2.82
C ALA A 231 4.30 -6.31 3.79
N THR A 232 3.20 -7.03 3.53
CA THR A 232 2.62 -8.01 4.47
C THR A 232 2.30 -9.32 3.76
N GLY A 233 2.58 -10.43 4.43
CA GLY A 233 2.40 -11.79 3.90
C GLY A 233 1.03 -12.42 4.18
N GLY A 234 -0.03 -11.65 4.39
CA GLY A 234 -1.36 -12.19 4.69
C GLY A 234 -2.47 -11.14 4.66
N ARG A 235 -3.71 -11.60 4.86
CA ARG A 235 -4.92 -10.79 4.86
C ARG A 235 -5.47 -10.65 6.28
N SER A 236 -6.13 -9.53 6.57
CA SER A 236 -6.73 -9.27 7.90
C SER A 236 -8.02 -10.06 8.12
N ALA A 237 -8.84 -10.22 7.10
CA ALA A 237 -10.07 -11.01 7.16
C ALA A 237 -9.76 -12.50 7.06
N LYS A 238 -10.35 -13.33 7.94
CA LYS A 238 -10.10 -14.78 7.99
C LYS A 238 -10.46 -15.48 6.67
N GLU A 239 -11.58 -15.12 6.07
CA GLU A 239 -12.07 -15.69 4.81
C GLU A 239 -11.11 -15.36 3.66
N GLU A 240 -10.78 -14.09 3.48
CA GLU A 240 -9.82 -13.66 2.45
C GLU A 240 -8.45 -14.28 2.66
N ASN A 241 -8.01 -14.47 3.91
CA ASN A 241 -6.73 -15.10 4.20
C ASN A 241 -6.75 -16.60 3.88
N SER A 242 -7.89 -17.28 4.05
CA SER A 242 -8.09 -18.65 3.61
C SER A 242 -7.99 -18.77 2.09
N ILE A 243 -8.71 -17.92 1.36
CA ILE A 243 -8.66 -17.87 -0.12
C ILE A 243 -7.23 -17.57 -0.58
N PHE A 244 -6.58 -16.57 0.02
CA PHE A 244 -5.20 -16.20 -0.30
C PHE A 244 -4.23 -17.39 -0.19
N ARG A 245 -4.33 -18.17 0.89
CA ARG A 245 -3.46 -19.34 1.12
C ARG A 245 -3.68 -20.43 0.07
N HIS A 246 -4.91 -20.66 -0.37
CA HIS A 246 -5.22 -21.68 -1.36
C HIS A 246 -4.81 -21.23 -2.78
N VAL A 247 -5.16 -20.00 -3.14
CA VAL A 247 -4.91 -19.46 -4.47
C VAL A 247 -3.41 -19.28 -4.75
N PHE A 248 -2.64 -18.94 -3.73
CA PHE A 248 -1.19 -18.72 -3.85
C PHE A 248 -0.36 -19.83 -3.19
N SER A 249 -0.90 -21.04 -3.05
CA SER A 249 -0.19 -22.18 -2.45
C SER A 249 1.09 -22.54 -3.21
N ASN A 250 1.08 -22.43 -4.54
CA ASN A 250 2.21 -22.73 -5.42
C ASN A 250 3.02 -21.48 -5.83
N ALA A 251 2.74 -20.34 -5.23
CA ALA A 251 3.51 -19.13 -5.49
C ALA A 251 4.91 -19.21 -4.86
N VAL A 252 5.89 -18.66 -5.55
CA VAL A 252 7.27 -18.60 -5.05
C VAL A 252 7.47 -17.30 -4.29
N TYR A 253 7.77 -17.43 -3.02
CA TYR A 253 8.06 -16.31 -2.14
C TYR A 253 9.56 -16.04 -2.12
N TYR A 254 9.95 -14.79 -2.33
CA TYR A 254 11.35 -14.42 -2.16
C TYR A 254 11.84 -14.74 -0.75
N LYS A 255 12.92 -15.47 -0.67
CA LYS A 255 13.67 -15.73 0.57
C LYS A 255 15.11 -15.29 0.32
N PRO A 256 15.71 -14.48 1.21
CA PRO A 256 17.13 -14.12 1.09
C PRO A 256 17.98 -15.38 1.00
N SER A 257 19.04 -15.36 0.19
CA SER A 257 20.01 -16.44 0.17
C SER A 257 20.69 -16.57 1.54
N SER A 258 21.01 -17.78 1.97
CA SER A 258 21.69 -18.03 3.25
C SER A 258 23.06 -17.37 3.37
N LEU A 259 23.62 -16.90 2.25
CA LEU A 259 24.89 -16.17 2.17
C LEU A 259 24.74 -14.69 2.45
N LEU A 260 23.53 -14.14 2.32
CA LEU A 260 23.25 -12.77 2.72
C LEU A 260 23.14 -12.75 4.25
N ASN A 261 24.15 -12.21 4.91
CA ASN A 261 24.03 -11.85 6.31
C ASN A 261 22.78 -10.99 6.45
N SER A 262 21.74 -11.55 7.01
CA SER A 262 20.54 -10.82 7.41
C SER A 262 20.94 -9.91 8.56
N ASP A 263 21.53 -8.76 8.23
CA ASP A 263 21.56 -7.66 9.17
C ASP A 263 20.11 -7.43 9.58
N MET A 264 19.80 -7.74 10.82
CA MET A 264 18.50 -7.38 11.40
C MET A 264 18.28 -5.92 11.03
N PRO A 265 17.11 -5.54 10.49
CA PRO A 265 16.87 -4.17 10.08
C PRO A 265 17.23 -3.27 11.26
N LYS A 266 18.26 -2.42 11.08
CA LYS A 266 18.68 -1.49 12.11
C LYS A 266 17.47 -0.68 12.52
N LYS A 267 17.06 -0.79 13.78
CA LYS A 267 15.96 -0.03 14.32
C LYS A 267 16.47 1.38 14.60
N TRP A 268 15.80 2.38 14.08
CA TRP A 268 16.21 3.79 14.22
C TRP A 268 15.10 4.70 14.73
N THR A 269 13.92 4.15 15.03
CA THR A 269 12.76 4.93 15.46
C THR A 269 12.37 4.58 16.89
N GLU A 270 12.32 5.56 17.76
CA GLU A 270 11.71 5.44 19.09
C GLU A 270 10.18 5.54 18.96
N TYR A 271 9.48 4.67 19.67
CA TYR A 271 8.02 4.73 19.79
C TYR A 271 7.63 5.28 21.15
N ILE A 272 6.90 6.38 21.15
CA ILE A 272 6.52 7.13 22.35
C ILE A 272 5.01 7.20 22.43
N THR A 273 4.41 6.56 23.43
CA THR A 273 2.99 6.72 23.71
C THR A 273 2.77 7.97 24.53
N VAL A 274 1.78 8.78 24.14
CA VAL A 274 1.46 10.03 24.85
C VAL A 274 0.03 9.93 25.37
N CYS A 275 -0.10 9.81 26.68
CA CYS A 275 -1.38 9.73 27.37
C CYS A 275 -1.98 11.13 27.53
N ILE A 276 -3.18 11.33 27.04
CA ILE A 276 -3.99 12.52 27.30
C ILE A 276 -5.30 12.13 27.95
N ASN A 277 -6.04 13.10 28.47
CA ASN A 277 -7.38 12.90 29.00
C ASN A 277 -8.29 14.07 28.58
N THR A 278 -9.17 13.83 27.62
CA THR A 278 -10.13 14.84 27.16
C THR A 278 -11.32 14.98 28.08
N ASN A 279 -11.51 14.02 28.98
CA ASN A 279 -12.69 13.92 29.84
C ASN A 279 -14.03 14.04 29.09
N VAL A 280 -14.04 13.60 27.84
CA VAL A 280 -15.26 13.57 27.00
C VAL A 280 -16.31 12.68 27.68
N ASN A 281 -17.55 13.13 27.71
CA ASN A 281 -18.64 12.45 28.38
C ASN A 281 -18.82 10.99 27.90
N ARG A 282 -18.46 10.04 28.78
CA ARG A 282 -18.49 8.59 28.50
C ARG A 282 -19.82 8.08 28.01
N ASN A 283 -20.95 8.67 28.43
CA ASN A 283 -22.29 8.22 28.04
C ASN A 283 -22.60 8.54 26.56
N ILE A 284 -22.22 9.72 26.08
CA ILE A 284 -22.39 10.11 24.67
C ILE A 284 -21.47 9.27 23.79
N TYR A 285 -20.28 9.02 24.28
CA TYR A 285 -19.24 8.27 23.61
C TYR A 285 -19.62 6.78 23.44
N ASN A 286 -19.96 6.09 24.53
CA ASN A 286 -20.30 4.67 24.52
C ASN A 286 -21.56 4.38 23.69
N TYR A 287 -22.56 5.23 23.75
CA TYR A 287 -23.83 5.05 23.03
C TYR A 287 -23.66 5.21 21.51
N ARG A 288 -22.85 6.15 21.05
CA ARG A 288 -22.72 6.48 19.62
C ARG A 288 -21.62 5.72 18.90
N ILE A 289 -20.56 5.32 19.59
CA ILE A 289 -19.49 4.48 19.03
C ILE A 289 -19.84 3.00 19.14
N ALA A 290 -20.51 2.58 20.21
CA ALA A 290 -20.98 1.21 20.39
C ALA A 290 -22.23 0.84 19.57
N GLY A 291 -22.83 1.78 18.83
CA GLY A 291 -24.03 1.56 18.01
C GLY A 291 -23.85 0.56 16.85
N GLY A 292 -23.33 -0.62 17.14
CA GLY A 292 -23.31 -1.80 16.29
C GLY A 292 -22.16 -1.88 15.24
N ARG A 293 -21.40 -0.80 15.00
CA ARG A 293 -20.37 -0.77 13.94
C ARG A 293 -18.92 -0.67 14.44
N GLY A 294 -18.69 -0.61 15.73
CA GLY A 294 -17.35 -0.44 16.32
C GLY A 294 -16.77 0.98 16.13
N MET A 295 -15.64 1.24 16.80
CA MET A 295 -14.91 2.49 16.64
C MET A 295 -14.12 2.48 15.31
N THR A 296 -14.18 3.59 14.58
CA THR A 296 -13.35 3.86 13.42
C THR A 296 -12.53 5.14 13.68
N PRO A 297 -11.42 5.38 12.97
CA PRO A 297 -10.71 6.67 13.06
C PRO A 297 -11.64 7.86 12.81
N ALA A 298 -12.54 7.74 11.83
CA ALA A 298 -13.50 8.79 11.50
C ALA A 298 -14.49 9.05 12.64
N SER A 299 -15.07 8.00 13.27
CA SER A 299 -15.98 8.17 14.39
C SER A 299 -15.26 8.76 15.61
N TYR A 300 -14.01 8.38 15.87
CA TYR A 300 -13.19 8.99 16.92
C TYR A 300 -12.98 10.49 16.67
N GLY A 301 -12.59 10.86 15.45
CA GLY A 301 -12.42 12.27 15.08
C GLY A 301 -13.69 13.09 15.32
N LYS A 302 -14.82 12.57 14.84
CA LYS A 302 -16.12 13.25 14.95
C LYS A 302 -16.65 13.36 16.39
N TRP A 303 -16.50 12.33 17.18
CA TRP A 303 -17.14 12.27 18.50
C TRP A 303 -16.21 12.63 19.66
N VAL A 304 -14.90 12.46 19.50
CA VAL A 304 -13.92 12.80 20.53
C VAL A 304 -13.27 14.14 20.21
N ILE A 305 -12.49 14.23 19.12
CA ILE A 305 -11.68 15.42 18.85
C ILE A 305 -12.53 16.66 18.55
N GLN A 306 -13.58 16.54 17.71
CA GLN A 306 -14.45 17.69 17.40
C GLN A 306 -15.28 18.18 18.62
N ASN A 307 -15.58 17.30 19.57
CA ASN A 307 -16.32 17.66 20.78
C ASN A 307 -15.41 18.03 21.96
N ASP A 308 -14.09 17.93 21.82
CA ASP A 308 -13.14 18.38 22.81
C ASP A 308 -13.01 19.92 22.80
N LYS A 309 -13.86 20.58 23.61
CA LYS A 309 -13.88 22.04 23.75
C LYS A 309 -12.54 22.62 24.20
N LYS A 310 -11.74 21.84 24.93
CA LYS A 310 -10.42 22.25 25.43
C LYS A 310 -9.33 22.13 24.37
N LYS A 311 -9.62 21.49 23.25
CA LYS A 311 -8.67 21.22 22.17
C LYS A 311 -7.45 20.44 22.64
N THR A 312 -7.61 19.50 23.57
CA THR A 312 -6.56 18.74 24.27
C THR A 312 -5.60 18.07 23.30
N HIS A 313 -6.13 17.41 22.23
CA HIS A 313 -5.30 16.79 21.19
C HIS A 313 -4.42 17.83 20.46
N LEU A 314 -5.01 18.96 20.08
CA LEU A 314 -4.27 20.00 19.33
C LEU A 314 -3.21 20.67 20.20
N LYS A 315 -3.51 20.95 21.46
CA LYS A 315 -2.57 21.49 22.42
C LYS A 315 -1.42 20.53 22.69
N CYS A 316 -1.74 19.24 22.89
CA CYS A 316 -0.72 18.20 23.04
C CYS A 316 0.19 18.13 21.80
N CYS A 317 -0.36 18.14 20.59
CA CYS A 317 0.42 18.19 19.35
C CYS A 317 1.31 19.43 19.27
N ARG A 318 0.78 20.60 19.64
CA ARG A 318 1.56 21.85 19.69
C ARG A 318 2.79 21.71 20.60
N GLU A 319 2.62 21.19 21.79
CA GLU A 319 3.75 21.00 22.72
C GLU A 319 4.77 19.97 22.19
N LEU A 320 4.27 18.90 21.57
CA LEU A 320 5.17 17.94 20.91
C LEU A 320 5.95 18.58 19.75
N LEU A 321 5.31 19.44 18.95
CA LEU A 321 6.01 20.20 17.89
C LEU A 321 7.10 21.10 18.51
N LYS A 322 6.81 21.82 19.59
CA LYS A 322 7.84 22.63 20.29
C LYS A 322 9.01 21.76 20.75
N ILE A 323 8.74 20.61 21.36
CA ILE A 323 9.78 19.66 21.82
C ILE A 323 10.61 19.17 20.62
N ILE A 324 9.97 18.84 19.50
CA ILE A 324 10.65 18.32 18.30
C ILE A 324 11.59 19.38 17.73
N TYR A 325 11.11 20.61 17.49
CA TYR A 325 11.91 21.65 16.88
C TYR A 325 13.00 22.21 17.81
N ASN A 326 12.78 22.21 19.11
CA ASN A 326 13.84 22.52 20.09
C ASN A 326 14.95 21.45 20.11
N ARG A 327 14.64 20.20 19.74
CA ARG A 327 15.62 19.12 19.61
C ARG A 327 16.34 19.16 18.26
N ASP A 328 15.61 19.47 17.20
CA ASP A 328 16.07 19.40 15.81
C ASP A 328 15.33 20.44 14.95
N ASP A 329 16.00 21.55 14.67
CA ASP A 329 15.47 22.68 13.91
C ASP A 329 15.17 22.32 12.42
N LYS A 330 15.73 21.21 11.95
CA LYS A 330 15.53 20.66 10.61
C LYS A 330 14.59 19.45 10.59
N ALA A 331 13.83 19.25 11.66
CA ALA A 331 12.87 18.17 11.72
C ALA A 331 11.80 18.35 10.63
N LYS A 332 11.37 17.23 10.05
CA LYS A 332 10.20 17.18 9.17
C LYS A 332 9.16 16.30 9.81
N VAL A 333 8.03 16.89 10.14
CA VAL A 333 7.02 16.27 10.99
C VAL A 333 5.76 15.92 10.19
N LEU A 334 5.27 14.69 10.35
CA LEU A 334 4.00 14.24 9.81
C LEU A 334 2.99 14.09 10.94
N VAL A 335 1.88 14.84 10.88
CA VAL A 335 0.81 14.80 11.88
C VAL A 335 -0.41 14.10 11.29
N PHE A 336 -0.80 12.97 11.88
CA PHE A 336 -1.98 12.22 11.44
C PHE A 336 -3.22 12.60 12.25
N MET A 337 -4.22 13.14 11.55
CA MET A 337 -5.57 13.39 12.05
C MET A 337 -6.55 12.34 11.49
N PRO A 338 -7.62 11.99 12.22
CA PRO A 338 -8.57 10.96 11.77
C PRO A 338 -9.53 11.43 10.66
N LEU A 339 -9.68 12.75 10.44
CA LEU A 339 -10.57 13.35 9.45
C LEU A 339 -9.86 14.45 8.66
N ILE A 340 -10.24 14.62 7.39
CA ILE A 340 -9.68 15.66 6.51
C ILE A 340 -10.00 17.06 7.06
N ASP A 341 -11.20 17.29 7.55
CA ASP A 341 -11.59 18.58 8.12
C ASP A 341 -10.76 18.93 9.35
N LEU A 342 -10.47 17.94 10.21
CA LEU A 342 -9.57 18.12 11.35
C LEU A 342 -8.11 18.40 10.92
N CYS A 343 -7.68 17.99 9.73
CA CYS A 343 -6.37 18.37 9.22
C CYS A 343 -6.29 19.89 8.97
N ALA A 344 -7.34 20.48 8.39
CA ALA A 344 -7.40 21.92 8.15
C ALA A 344 -7.44 22.71 9.45
N ASP A 345 -8.31 22.27 10.39
CA ASP A 345 -8.42 22.90 11.73
C ASP A 345 -7.10 22.83 12.50
N ALA A 346 -6.43 21.68 12.47
CA ALA A 346 -5.15 21.49 13.14
C ALA A 346 -4.04 22.35 12.51
N ALA A 347 -3.95 22.39 11.17
CA ALA A 347 -2.97 23.22 10.49
C ALA A 347 -3.18 24.71 10.79
N TYR A 348 -4.44 25.18 10.78
CA TYR A 348 -4.77 26.54 11.18
C TYR A 348 -4.38 26.82 12.63
N PHE A 349 -4.71 25.90 13.55
CA PHE A 349 -4.38 26.02 14.96
C PHE A 349 -2.87 26.11 15.18
N PHE A 350 -2.09 25.23 14.54
CA PHE A 350 -0.63 25.21 14.70
C PHE A 350 0.00 26.46 14.10
N ASN A 351 -0.43 26.92 12.91
CA ASN A 351 0.05 28.17 12.33
C ASN A 351 -0.18 29.36 13.29
N LYS A 352 -1.38 29.44 13.89
CA LYS A 352 -1.71 30.51 14.83
C LYS A 352 -0.92 30.41 16.12
N GLU A 353 -0.83 29.24 16.74
CA GLU A 353 -0.30 29.07 18.09
C GLU A 353 1.25 28.94 18.13
N LEU A 354 1.88 28.56 17.00
CA LEU A 354 3.33 28.45 16.93
C LEU A 354 4.00 29.65 16.29
N ASN A 355 3.52 30.09 15.11
CA ASN A 355 4.19 31.16 14.38
C ASN A 355 3.93 32.57 14.96
N TYR A 356 2.95 32.71 15.86
CA TYR A 356 2.71 33.95 16.63
C TYR A 356 3.13 33.86 18.11
N ASP A 357 3.76 32.76 18.53
CA ASP A 357 4.29 32.59 19.88
C ASP A 357 5.72 33.16 19.93
N GLU A 358 5.88 34.36 20.53
CA GLU A 358 7.17 35.02 20.67
C GLU A 358 8.22 34.19 21.46
N SER A 359 7.76 33.20 22.23
CA SER A 359 8.67 32.28 22.94
C SER A 359 9.18 31.13 22.09
N PHE A 360 8.61 30.92 20.90
CA PHE A 360 8.96 29.86 19.96
C PHE A 360 9.80 30.42 18.81
N ALA A 361 11.06 30.01 18.74
CA ALA A 361 12.08 30.63 17.87
C ALA A 361 11.97 30.26 16.38
N TYR A 362 10.98 29.45 15.97
CA TYR A 362 10.92 28.88 14.62
C TYR A 362 9.66 29.35 13.87
N ASP A 363 9.85 29.80 12.65
CA ASP A 363 8.74 30.05 11.70
C ASP A 363 8.53 28.81 10.84
N LEU A 364 7.46 28.07 11.10
CA LEU A 364 7.21 26.78 10.49
C LEU A 364 6.26 26.88 9.29
N ASN A 365 6.67 26.30 8.17
CA ASN A 365 5.79 26.08 7.03
C ASN A 365 4.89 24.88 7.28
N ILE A 366 3.63 25.12 7.70
CA ILE A 366 2.65 24.10 8.05
C ILE A 366 1.60 23.97 6.96
N LYS A 367 1.46 22.80 6.35
CA LYS A 367 0.57 22.54 5.23
C LYS A 367 -0.24 21.27 5.41
N THR A 368 -1.33 21.12 4.64
CA THR A 368 -2.12 19.89 4.59
C THR A 368 -1.85 19.11 3.30
N ILE A 369 -1.90 17.77 3.40
CA ILE A 369 -1.96 16.88 2.23
C ILE A 369 -3.19 15.99 2.37
N ASN A 370 -4.13 16.09 1.45
CA ASN A 370 -5.38 15.33 1.47
C ASN A 370 -6.06 15.30 0.09
N SER A 371 -7.19 14.58 -0.02
CA SER A 371 -7.92 14.43 -1.29
C SER A 371 -8.72 15.67 -1.72
N LYS A 372 -8.85 16.69 -0.87
CA LYS A 372 -9.50 17.97 -1.23
C LYS A 372 -8.54 18.93 -1.95
N ASN A 373 -7.23 18.75 -1.77
CA ASN A 373 -6.21 19.53 -2.44
C ASN A 373 -6.00 19.00 -3.87
N SER A 374 -5.62 19.88 -4.79
CA SER A 374 -5.20 19.46 -6.13
C SER A 374 -3.92 18.61 -6.08
N PRO A 375 -3.66 17.76 -7.08
CA PRO A 375 -2.43 16.98 -7.15
C PRO A 375 -1.16 17.84 -7.09
N ARG A 376 -1.17 18.99 -7.76
CA ARG A 376 -0.06 19.96 -7.77
C ARG A 376 0.17 20.56 -6.38
N GLU A 377 -0.90 21.00 -5.72
CA GLU A 377 -0.83 21.54 -4.35
C GLU A 377 -0.30 20.48 -3.37
N ASN A 378 -0.79 19.24 -3.43
CA ASN A 378 -0.27 18.16 -2.61
C ASN A 378 1.22 17.89 -2.88
N GLN A 379 1.68 18.03 -4.11
CA GLN A 379 3.10 17.87 -4.46
C GLN A 379 3.95 19.00 -3.86
N ASP A 380 3.50 20.24 -3.96
CA ASP A 380 4.20 21.40 -3.40
C ASP A 380 4.22 21.35 -1.87
N ASN A 381 3.13 20.94 -1.25
CA ASN A 381 2.98 20.82 0.20
C ASN A 381 3.89 19.72 0.82
N ARG A 382 4.44 18.80 0.02
CA ARG A 382 5.46 17.83 0.50
C ARG A 382 6.77 18.49 0.96
N LYS A 383 7.00 19.74 0.62
CA LYS A 383 8.19 20.51 1.02
C LYS A 383 8.04 21.17 2.40
N ALA A 384 6.83 21.17 2.96
CA ALA A 384 6.54 21.80 4.25
C ALA A 384 7.30 21.11 5.40
N ASP A 385 7.55 21.90 6.46
CA ASP A 385 8.21 21.43 7.68
C ASP A 385 7.26 20.52 8.49
N VAL A 386 6.00 20.95 8.62
CA VAL A 386 4.92 20.17 9.24
C VAL A 386 3.83 19.86 8.22
N ILE A 387 3.55 18.59 8.04
CA ILE A 387 2.50 18.12 7.13
C ILE A 387 1.37 17.49 7.96
N VAL A 388 0.19 18.10 7.91
CA VAL A 388 -1.01 17.58 8.58
C VAL A 388 -1.87 16.82 7.56
N THR A 389 -2.18 15.56 7.86
CA THR A 389 -2.83 14.66 6.91
C THR A 389 -3.63 13.57 7.60
N THR A 390 -4.32 12.72 6.83
CA THR A 390 -4.93 11.49 7.35
C THR A 390 -4.08 10.27 6.99
N ILE A 391 -4.22 9.18 7.75
CA ILE A 391 -3.57 7.90 7.41
C ILE A 391 -4.00 7.44 6.00
N ALA A 392 -5.27 7.64 5.64
CA ALA A 392 -5.77 7.29 4.32
C ALA A 392 -5.11 8.11 3.19
N SER A 393 -4.79 9.38 3.42
CA SER A 393 -4.18 10.25 2.40
C SER A 393 -2.67 10.03 2.24
N CYS A 394 -1.94 9.91 3.34
CA CYS A 394 -0.48 9.80 3.34
C CYS A 394 0.07 8.55 4.04
N GLY A 395 -0.76 7.79 4.74
CA GLY A 395 -0.34 6.57 5.44
C GLY A 395 0.07 5.43 4.51
N THR A 396 -0.43 5.42 3.27
CA THR A 396 -0.16 4.37 2.27
C THR A 396 0.19 4.99 0.92
N GLY A 397 1.22 4.49 0.25
CA GLY A 397 1.54 4.80 -1.15
C GLY A 397 2.15 6.18 -1.45
N THR A 398 2.02 7.19 -0.60
CA THR A 398 2.59 8.52 -0.85
C THR A 398 4.02 8.61 -0.33
N ASP A 399 4.98 8.93 -1.16
CA ASP A 399 6.37 9.15 -0.73
C ASP A 399 6.59 10.61 -0.33
N ILE A 400 6.97 10.80 0.94
CA ILE A 400 7.36 12.10 1.50
C ILE A 400 8.77 11.93 2.07
N PRO A 401 9.80 12.41 1.38
CA PRO A 401 11.17 12.22 1.83
C PRO A 401 11.49 13.08 3.07
N GLY A 402 12.39 12.58 3.90
CA GLY A 402 12.97 13.33 5.01
C GLY A 402 12.13 13.39 6.28
N ILE A 403 11.05 12.64 6.42
CA ILE A 403 10.27 12.57 7.67
C ILE A 403 11.15 12.03 8.78
N THR A 404 11.30 12.81 9.84
CA THR A 404 12.06 12.47 11.06
C THR A 404 11.14 12.09 12.20
N ASP A 405 9.96 12.71 12.26
CA ASP A 405 9.02 12.56 13.36
C ASP A 405 7.59 12.38 12.86
N ILE A 406 6.82 11.56 13.57
CA ILE A 406 5.39 11.37 13.35
C ILE A 406 4.65 11.63 14.65
N ILE A 407 3.57 12.41 14.58
CA ILE A 407 2.58 12.57 15.65
C ILE A 407 1.27 11.98 15.17
N SER A 408 0.71 11.00 15.87
CA SER A 408 -0.55 10.35 15.49
C SER A 408 -1.65 10.60 16.51
N CYS A 409 -2.71 11.30 16.09
CA CYS A 409 -3.97 11.45 16.81
C CYS A 409 -5.05 10.50 16.26
N SER A 410 -4.71 9.63 15.32
CA SER A 410 -5.65 8.73 14.67
C SER A 410 -5.57 7.34 15.27
N PRO A 411 -6.60 6.86 15.98
CA PRO A 411 -6.59 5.52 16.54
C PRO A 411 -6.76 4.48 15.43
N PHE A 412 -5.97 3.41 15.49
CA PHE A 412 -6.08 2.25 14.60
C PHE A 412 -5.50 1.01 15.28
N CYS A 413 -5.91 -0.18 14.83
CA CYS A 413 -5.43 -1.46 15.40
C CYS A 413 -4.85 -2.42 14.35
N SER A 414 -4.97 -2.10 13.06
CA SER A 414 -4.49 -2.94 11.97
C SER A 414 -2.95 -3.04 11.98
N LYS A 415 -2.44 -4.26 12.02
CA LYS A 415 -0.99 -4.52 11.93
C LYS A 415 -0.38 -3.98 10.64
N ILE A 416 -1.13 -4.06 9.54
CA ILE A 416 -0.72 -3.56 8.23
C ILE A 416 -0.56 -2.05 8.28
N THR A 417 -1.54 -1.36 8.85
CA THR A 417 -1.51 0.11 9.01
C THR A 417 -0.32 0.54 9.87
N VAL A 418 -0.03 -0.19 10.97
CA VAL A 418 1.16 0.07 11.81
C VAL A 418 2.43 0.02 10.97
N GLU A 419 2.63 -1.04 10.19
CA GLU A 419 3.84 -1.19 9.36
C GLU A 419 3.95 -0.11 8.29
N GLN A 420 2.84 0.25 7.65
CA GLN A 420 2.80 1.28 6.62
C GLN A 420 3.09 2.68 7.17
N VAL A 421 2.48 3.03 8.29
CA VAL A 421 2.65 4.34 8.92
C VAL A 421 4.06 4.47 9.52
N PHE A 422 4.54 3.45 10.21
CA PHE A 422 5.89 3.42 10.78
C PHE A 422 6.97 3.47 9.69
N GLY A 423 6.74 2.78 8.58
CA GLY A 423 7.64 2.77 7.41
C GLY A 423 7.73 4.12 6.66
N ARG A 424 6.96 5.15 7.05
CA ARG A 424 7.14 6.52 6.54
C ARG A 424 8.41 7.17 7.08
N ILE A 425 8.83 6.78 8.27
CA ILE A 425 10.08 7.22 8.84
C ILE A 425 11.20 6.37 8.23
N ARG A 426 12.05 7.00 7.45
CA ARG A 426 13.23 6.37 6.84
C ARG A 426 14.48 6.76 7.60
N TYR A 427 15.47 5.87 7.58
CA TYR A 427 16.76 6.20 8.19
C TYR A 427 17.37 7.45 7.54
N CYS A 428 17.69 8.43 8.36
CA CYS A 428 18.27 9.71 7.94
C CYS A 428 19.56 10.05 8.70
N GLY A 429 20.26 9.04 9.26
CA GLY A 429 21.50 9.22 10.01
C GLY A 429 21.30 9.53 11.50
N LYS A 430 20.06 9.69 11.96
CA LYS A 430 19.72 10.03 13.36
C LYS A 430 18.53 9.21 13.86
N VAL A 431 18.33 9.22 15.18
CA VAL A 431 17.14 8.60 15.80
C VAL A 431 15.91 9.44 15.46
N CYS A 432 14.88 8.78 14.97
CA CYS A 432 13.58 9.34 14.61
C CYS A 432 12.55 8.98 15.69
N HIS A 433 11.40 9.66 15.72
CA HIS A 433 10.42 9.44 16.77
C HIS A 433 8.99 9.30 16.21
N TYR A 434 8.26 8.38 16.82
CA TYR A 434 6.83 8.19 16.57
C TYR A 434 6.05 8.42 17.86
N TYR A 435 5.29 9.51 17.92
CA TYR A 435 4.41 9.87 19.04
C TYR A 435 3.00 9.36 18.75
N ASP A 436 2.53 8.42 19.56
CA ASP A 436 1.19 7.82 19.49
C ASP A 436 0.32 8.39 20.59
N ILE A 437 -0.49 9.39 20.27
CA ILE A 437 -1.39 10.04 21.23
C ILE A 437 -2.60 9.16 21.43
N TYR A 438 -2.92 8.85 22.67
CA TYR A 438 -4.13 8.14 23.04
C TYR A 438 -4.87 8.82 24.19
N ASP A 439 -6.19 8.71 24.19
CA ASP A 439 -7.04 9.27 25.21
C ASP A 439 -7.42 8.21 26.25
N ASP A 440 -6.89 8.34 27.48
CA ASP A 440 -7.17 7.40 28.57
C ASP A 440 -8.64 7.44 29.03
N SER A 441 -9.36 8.54 28.78
CA SER A 441 -10.80 8.63 29.03
C SER A 441 -11.65 7.77 28.06
N VAL A 442 -11.01 7.22 26.98
CA VAL A 442 -11.64 6.46 25.90
C VAL A 442 -11.18 4.99 25.96
N PRO A 443 -11.95 4.06 26.57
CA PRO A 443 -11.53 2.68 26.78
C PRO A 443 -11.16 1.94 25.49
N LEU A 444 -11.86 2.20 24.38
CA LEU A 444 -11.56 1.57 23.08
C LEU A 444 -10.25 2.05 22.49
N ASP A 445 -9.86 3.31 22.67
CA ASP A 445 -8.57 3.80 22.20
C ASP A 445 -7.42 3.14 22.97
N LYS A 446 -7.58 3.00 24.28
CA LYS A 446 -6.63 2.25 25.12
C LYS A 446 -6.49 0.78 24.70
N PHE A 447 -7.61 0.13 24.38
CA PHE A 447 -7.60 -1.24 23.86
C PHE A 447 -6.86 -1.34 22.50
N TRP A 448 -7.09 -0.41 21.60
CA TRP A 448 -6.41 -0.37 20.31
C TRP A 448 -4.93 -0.01 20.45
N LEU A 449 -4.58 0.86 21.41
CA LEU A 449 -3.20 1.14 21.75
C LEU A 449 -2.43 -0.12 22.12
N LEU A 450 -2.99 -0.99 22.96
CA LEU A 450 -2.35 -2.25 23.36
C LEU A 450 -2.05 -3.14 22.14
N ALA A 451 -2.98 -3.20 21.18
CA ALA A 451 -2.77 -3.94 19.92
C ALA A 451 -1.64 -3.32 19.07
N ARG A 452 -1.58 -1.98 18.96
CA ARG A 452 -0.50 -1.26 18.27
C ARG A 452 0.85 -1.47 18.96
N ARG A 453 0.93 -1.29 20.26
CA ARG A 453 2.17 -1.46 21.06
C ARG A 453 2.82 -2.83 20.85
N LYS A 454 2.02 -3.90 20.77
CA LYS A 454 2.54 -5.24 20.50
C LYS A 454 3.31 -5.33 19.19
N LYS A 455 2.85 -4.61 18.15
CA LYS A 455 3.52 -4.57 16.84
C LYS A 455 4.69 -3.61 16.84
N PHE A 456 4.55 -2.42 17.43
CA PHE A 456 5.63 -1.45 17.54
C PHE A 456 6.83 -1.99 18.33
N LYS A 457 6.62 -2.84 19.32
CA LYS A 457 7.71 -3.52 20.06
C LYS A 457 8.66 -4.29 19.14
N GLN A 458 8.16 -4.79 18.02
CA GLN A 458 8.98 -5.51 17.02
C GLN A 458 9.78 -4.56 16.13
N LEU A 459 9.24 -3.36 15.87
CA LEU A 459 9.75 -2.41 14.88
C LEU A 459 10.61 -1.29 15.51
N ALA A 460 10.27 -0.88 16.72
CA ALA A 460 10.91 0.27 17.38
C ALA A 460 12.27 -0.09 17.97
N LEU A 461 13.16 0.92 17.99
CA LEU A 461 14.43 0.90 18.71
C LEU A 461 14.17 0.84 20.21
N ASN A 462 13.29 1.71 20.69
CA ASN A 462 12.96 1.92 22.10
C ASN A 462 11.47 2.24 22.24
N MET A 463 10.92 2.04 23.45
CA MET A 463 9.53 2.37 23.78
C MET A 463 9.48 3.20 25.04
N ARG A 464 8.79 4.33 24.98
CA ARG A 464 8.58 5.24 26.14
C ARG A 464 7.10 5.57 26.29
N GLU A 465 6.74 6.11 27.45
CA GLU A 465 5.42 6.63 27.74
C GLU A 465 5.52 8.02 28.37
N LEU A 466 4.73 8.95 27.87
CA LEU A 466 4.61 10.31 28.36
C LEU A 466 3.17 10.54 28.83
N PHE A 467 3.03 11.30 29.89
CA PHE A 467 1.74 11.76 30.39
C PHE A 467 1.66 13.26 30.18
N TRP A 468 0.78 13.67 29.28
CA TRP A 468 0.54 15.08 29.03
C TRP A 468 -0.61 15.57 29.91
N LYS A 469 -0.38 16.65 30.63
CA LYS A 469 -1.38 17.39 31.41
C LYS A 469 -1.31 18.83 30.94
N GLU A 470 -2.46 19.43 30.81
CA GLU A 470 -2.56 20.88 30.63
C GLU A 470 -2.27 21.51 32.01
N ASP A 471 -1.33 22.44 32.07
CA ASP A 471 -1.01 23.26 33.27
C ASP A 471 -2.15 24.24 33.57
#